data_711ea6d03afcc1ed22d5a75e267a4e91
#
_entry.id   711ea6d03afcc1ed22d5a75e267a4e91
#
_cell.length_a   1.000
_cell.length_b   1.000
_cell.length_c   1.000
_cell.angle_alpha   90.00
_cell.angle_beta   90.00
_cell.angle_gamma   90.00
#
_symmetry.space_group_name_H-M   'P 1'
#
loop_
_entity.id
_entity.type
_entity.pdbx_description
1 polymer ?
#
loop_
_entity_poly.entity_id
_entity_poly.type
_entity_poly.pdbx_seq_one_letter_code
_entity_poly.pdbx_strand_id
1 'polypeptide(L)'
;MINISDSTSVKLSSQFRFQWEEAQQSFVLLYPEGMIQLSASAGEILNRCQQQTTIAEIISDLQTAFTEADPEELATDVREFIQEANDQAWLEIKHQKL
;
A
#
# COMPACT_ATOMS: atom_id res chain seq x y z
N MET A 1 15.14 9.91 -9.14
CA MET A 1 14.62 8.55 -8.90
C MET A 1 14.75 8.21 -7.43
N ILE A 2 13.66 7.74 -6.82
CA ILE A 2 13.65 7.42 -5.40
C ILE A 2 13.98 5.94 -5.23
N ASN A 3 14.98 5.65 -4.41
CA ASN A 3 15.29 4.28 -4.05
C ASN A 3 14.42 3.87 -2.89
N ILE A 4 13.52 2.92 -3.14
CA ILE A 4 12.65 2.39 -2.12
C ILE A 4 13.24 1.10 -1.60
N SER A 5 13.45 1.03 -0.30
CA SER A 5 13.93 -0.18 0.35
C SER A 5 12.89 -0.65 1.35
N ASP A 6 13.10 -1.85 1.88
CA ASP A 6 12.16 -2.40 2.85
C ASP A 6 12.07 -1.58 4.13
N SER A 7 13.10 -0.78 4.44
CA SER A 7 13.07 0.08 5.62
C SER A 7 12.44 1.44 5.35
N THR A 8 12.05 1.72 4.10
CA THR A 8 11.41 2.98 3.77
C THR A 8 10.05 3.08 4.45
N SER A 9 9.79 4.25 5.05
CA SER A 9 8.49 4.51 5.69
C SER A 9 7.50 5.02 4.67
N VAL A 10 6.30 4.48 4.72
CA VAL A 10 5.22 4.86 3.82
C VAL A 10 3.95 5.15 4.59
N LYS A 11 3.12 6.02 4.03
CA LYS A 11 1.82 6.33 4.59
C LYS A 11 0.92 6.79 3.46
N LEU A 12 -0.36 6.47 3.56
CA LEU A 12 -1.33 6.93 2.58
C LEU A 12 -1.33 8.45 2.52
N SER A 13 -1.32 9.01 1.31
CA SER A 13 -1.36 10.46 1.13
C SER A 13 -2.64 11.03 1.71
N SER A 14 -2.52 12.18 2.39
CA SER A 14 -3.67 12.83 2.99
C SER A 14 -4.65 13.39 1.96
N GLN A 15 -4.26 13.39 0.70
CA GLN A 15 -5.15 13.86 -0.38
C GLN A 15 -6.21 12.82 -0.74
N PHE A 16 -6.07 11.61 -0.25
CA PHE A 16 -6.98 10.52 -0.58
C PHE A 16 -7.67 10.01 0.67
N ARG A 17 -8.91 9.56 0.50
CA ARG A 17 -9.63 8.83 1.54
C ARG A 17 -9.65 7.37 1.15
N PHE A 18 -9.32 6.52 2.10
CA PHE A 18 -9.36 5.09 1.90
C PHE A 18 -10.57 4.54 2.63
N GLN A 19 -11.45 3.84 1.92
CA GLN A 19 -12.61 3.28 2.59
C GLN A 19 -13.08 2.01 1.89
N TRP A 20 -13.81 1.22 2.63
CA TRP A 20 -14.46 0.03 2.11
C TRP A 20 -15.78 0.44 1.47
N GLU A 21 -16.04 -0.07 0.27
CA GLU A 21 -17.27 0.20 -0.46
C GLU A 21 -18.11 -1.07 -0.51
N GLU A 22 -19.19 -1.07 0.28
CA GLU A 22 -20.01 -2.25 0.46
C GLU A 22 -20.67 -2.69 -0.84
N ALA A 23 -21.16 -1.74 -1.62
CA ALA A 23 -21.85 -2.06 -2.87
C ALA A 23 -20.94 -2.76 -3.86
N GLN A 24 -19.65 -2.44 -3.85
CA GLN A 24 -18.68 -3.03 -4.77
C GLN A 24 -17.85 -4.12 -4.14
N GLN A 25 -17.98 -4.32 -2.83
CA GLN A 25 -17.20 -5.31 -2.10
C GLN A 25 -15.71 -5.12 -2.33
N SER A 26 -15.25 -3.87 -2.26
CA SER A 26 -13.86 -3.54 -2.49
C SER A 26 -13.47 -2.27 -1.76
N PHE A 27 -12.18 -2.11 -1.54
CA PHE A 27 -11.65 -0.85 -1.05
C PHE A 27 -11.55 0.13 -2.20
N VAL A 28 -11.69 1.42 -1.88
CA VAL A 28 -11.59 2.48 -2.87
C VAL A 28 -10.75 3.62 -2.30
N LEU A 29 -10.15 4.38 -3.22
CA LEU A 29 -9.52 5.66 -2.89
C LEU A 29 -10.40 6.76 -3.43
N LEU A 30 -10.76 7.68 -2.55
CA LEU A 30 -11.59 8.83 -2.92
C LEU A 30 -10.73 10.08 -2.98
N TYR A 31 -10.97 10.89 -3.99
CA TYR A 31 -10.29 12.18 -4.14
C TYR A 31 -11.29 13.15 -4.78
N PRO A 32 -10.96 14.46 -4.79
CA PRO A 32 -11.98 15.45 -5.22
C PRO A 32 -12.57 15.18 -6.61
N GLU A 33 -11.79 14.64 -7.54
CA GLU A 33 -12.26 14.42 -8.90
C GLU A 33 -12.87 13.06 -9.14
N GLY A 34 -12.85 12.17 -8.16
CA GLY A 34 -13.42 10.85 -8.41
C GLY A 34 -13.03 9.78 -7.42
N MET A 35 -13.11 8.55 -7.88
CA MET A 35 -12.92 7.37 -7.06
C MET A 35 -12.11 6.36 -7.84
N ILE A 36 -11.18 5.71 -7.16
CA ILE A 36 -10.39 4.63 -7.74
C ILE A 36 -10.78 3.33 -7.03
N GLN A 37 -11.27 2.38 -7.79
CA GLN A 37 -11.58 1.06 -7.24
C GLN A 37 -10.30 0.24 -7.21
N LEU A 38 -10.02 -0.36 -6.06
CA LEU A 38 -8.78 -1.09 -5.84
C LEU A 38 -9.01 -2.59 -6.00
N SER A 39 -8.00 -3.28 -6.52
CA SER A 39 -8.02 -4.73 -6.51
C SER A 39 -7.91 -5.22 -5.06
N ALA A 40 -8.22 -6.51 -4.86
CA ALA A 40 -8.14 -7.07 -3.51
C ALA A 40 -6.74 -6.91 -2.93
N SER A 41 -5.71 -7.22 -3.71
CA SER A 41 -4.34 -7.11 -3.19
C SER A 41 -3.93 -5.67 -2.94
N ALA A 42 -4.29 -4.75 -3.83
CA ALA A 42 -3.99 -3.34 -3.63
C ALA A 42 -4.68 -2.81 -2.37
N GLY A 43 -5.92 -3.21 -2.16
CA GLY A 43 -6.67 -2.82 -0.97
C GLY A 43 -6.02 -3.30 0.31
N GLU A 44 -5.54 -4.56 0.31
CA GLU A 44 -4.89 -5.10 1.50
C GLU A 44 -3.60 -4.36 1.81
N ILE A 45 -2.83 -4.01 0.80
CA ILE A 45 -1.59 -3.30 1.02
C ILE A 45 -1.87 -1.88 1.54
N LEU A 46 -2.76 -1.15 0.88
CA LEU A 46 -3.07 0.22 1.29
C LEU A 46 -3.76 0.28 2.65
N ASN A 47 -4.53 -0.75 3.00
CA ASN A 47 -5.15 -0.81 4.31
C ASN A 47 -4.09 -0.74 5.42
N ARG A 48 -2.93 -1.29 5.16
CA ARG A 48 -1.82 -1.29 6.12
C ARG A 48 -1.01 0.00 6.09
N CYS A 49 -1.30 0.88 5.14
CA CYS A 49 -0.62 2.16 5.00
C CYS A 49 -1.42 3.33 5.55
N GLN A 50 -2.56 3.06 6.19
CA GLN A 50 -3.37 4.15 6.75
C GLN A 50 -2.62 4.92 7.81
N GLN A 51 -1.72 4.25 8.51
CA GLN A 51 -0.79 4.89 9.41
C GLN A 51 0.62 4.61 8.93
N GLN A 52 1.56 5.43 9.37
CA GLN A 52 2.93 5.27 8.92
C GLN A 52 3.47 3.88 9.29
N THR A 53 4.08 3.23 8.31
CA THR A 53 4.62 1.90 8.46
C THR A 53 5.82 1.76 7.54
N THR A 54 6.48 0.60 7.54
CA THR A 54 7.56 0.33 6.60
C THR A 54 7.13 -0.77 5.64
N ILE A 55 7.81 -0.85 4.52
CA ILE A 55 7.54 -1.91 3.54
C ILE A 55 7.78 -3.28 4.18
N ALA A 56 8.85 -3.40 4.98
CA ALA A 56 9.13 -4.66 5.68
C ALA A 56 7.97 -5.08 6.58
N GLU A 57 7.37 -4.12 7.30
CA GLU A 57 6.24 -4.43 8.17
C GLU A 57 5.01 -4.85 7.38
N ILE A 58 4.76 -4.19 6.25
CA ILE A 58 3.65 -4.57 5.38
C ILE A 58 3.83 -6.00 4.89
N ILE A 59 5.02 -6.32 4.41
CA ILE A 59 5.32 -7.66 3.90
C ILE A 59 5.15 -8.71 4.99
N SER A 60 5.71 -8.45 6.16
CA SER A 60 5.63 -9.38 7.27
C SER A 60 4.17 -9.63 7.68
N ASP A 61 3.40 -8.56 7.77
CA ASP A 61 2.00 -8.65 8.17
C ASP A 61 1.18 -9.44 7.16
N LEU A 62 1.42 -9.20 5.87
CA LEU A 62 0.70 -9.93 4.83
C LEU A 62 1.12 -11.39 4.76
N GLN A 63 2.40 -11.69 4.98
CA GLN A 63 2.85 -13.07 5.02
C GLN A 63 2.19 -13.84 6.16
N THR A 64 1.97 -13.18 7.28
CA THR A 64 1.29 -13.78 8.41
C THR A 64 -0.20 -13.98 8.13
N ALA A 65 -0.82 -13.03 7.45
CA ALA A 65 -2.26 -13.08 7.17
C ALA A 65 -2.60 -14.03 6.03
N PHE A 66 -1.73 -14.17 5.05
CA PHE A 66 -1.98 -14.97 3.84
C PHE A 66 -0.94 -16.07 3.72
N THR A 67 -1.06 -17.05 4.61
CA THR A 67 -0.06 -18.11 4.73
C THR A 67 0.00 -19.04 3.53
N GLU A 68 -1.04 -19.04 2.69
CA GLU A 68 -1.06 -19.89 1.50
C GLU A 68 -0.32 -19.27 0.31
N ALA A 69 -0.02 -17.98 0.38
CA ALA A 69 0.72 -17.31 -0.68
C ALA A 69 2.21 -17.61 -0.52
N ASP A 70 2.90 -17.67 -1.67
CA ASP A 70 4.36 -17.80 -1.66
C ASP A 70 4.95 -16.54 -1.03
N PRO A 71 5.70 -16.65 0.07
CA PRO A 71 6.20 -15.46 0.77
C PRO A 71 7.09 -14.56 -0.10
N GLU A 72 7.90 -15.14 -0.97
CA GLU A 72 8.79 -14.33 -1.81
C GLU A 72 8.04 -13.62 -2.92
N GLU A 73 7.06 -14.30 -3.52
CA GLU A 73 6.21 -13.68 -4.51
C GLU A 73 5.42 -12.53 -3.90
N LEU A 74 4.88 -12.77 -2.72
CA LEU A 74 4.11 -11.75 -2.02
C LEU A 74 4.98 -10.53 -1.73
N ALA A 75 6.20 -10.74 -1.28
CA ALA A 75 7.12 -9.63 -1.01
C ALA A 75 7.42 -8.83 -2.26
N THR A 76 7.65 -9.53 -3.38
CA THR A 76 7.91 -8.87 -4.66
C THR A 76 6.70 -8.05 -5.09
N ASP A 77 5.51 -8.62 -4.97
CA ASP A 77 4.28 -7.93 -5.35
C ASP A 77 4.07 -6.67 -4.52
N VAL A 78 4.35 -6.74 -3.22
CA VAL A 78 4.24 -5.57 -2.36
C VAL A 78 5.19 -4.48 -2.81
N ARG A 79 6.45 -4.83 -3.06
CA ARG A 79 7.45 -3.84 -3.47
C ARG A 79 7.06 -3.17 -4.78
N GLU A 80 6.59 -3.96 -5.74
CA GLU A 80 6.15 -3.42 -7.03
C GLU A 80 4.94 -2.52 -6.88
N PHE A 81 3.98 -2.94 -6.06
CA PHE A 81 2.79 -2.13 -5.85
C PHE A 81 3.14 -0.79 -5.17
N ILE A 82 4.00 -0.83 -4.16
CA ILE A 82 4.40 0.39 -3.47
C ILE A 82 5.07 1.37 -4.42
N GLN A 83 5.92 0.87 -5.31
CA GLN A 83 6.56 1.72 -6.31
C GLN A 83 5.51 2.35 -7.22
N GLU A 84 4.56 1.56 -7.68
CA GLU A 84 3.50 2.03 -8.55
C GLU A 84 2.60 3.05 -7.83
N ALA A 85 2.25 2.77 -6.58
CA ALA A 85 1.42 3.68 -5.80
C ALA A 85 2.16 5.00 -5.55
N ASN A 86 3.46 4.94 -5.33
CA ASN A 86 4.25 6.14 -5.18
C ASN A 86 4.26 6.96 -6.47
N ASP A 87 4.37 6.28 -7.61
CA ASP A 87 4.35 6.96 -8.91
C ASP A 87 3.01 7.66 -9.15
N GLN A 88 1.95 7.13 -8.58
CA GLN A 88 0.60 7.73 -8.68
C GLN A 88 0.36 8.78 -7.60
N ALA A 89 1.33 9.03 -6.73
CA ALA A 89 1.22 9.97 -5.61
C ALA A 89 0.16 9.54 -4.59
N TRP A 90 -0.13 8.26 -4.50
CA TRP A 90 -1.08 7.74 -3.51
C TRP A 90 -0.45 7.64 -2.12
N LEU A 91 0.87 7.63 -2.04
CA LEU A 91 1.61 7.45 -0.79
C LEU A 91 2.53 8.62 -0.52
N GLU A 92 2.76 8.85 0.76
CA GLU A 92 3.82 9.74 1.23
C GLU A 92 4.96 8.85 1.69
N ILE A 93 6.12 9.05 1.10
CA ILE A 93 7.28 8.23 1.40
C ILE A 93 8.27 9.07 2.18
N LYS A 94 8.70 8.53 3.31
CA LYS A 94 9.71 9.19 4.11
C LYS A 94 10.97 8.37 4.11
N HIS A 95 12.04 9.01 3.63
CA HIS A 95 13.35 8.39 3.68
C HIS A 95 13.94 8.57 5.08
N GLN A 96 14.58 7.52 5.57
CA GLN A 96 15.29 7.65 6.81
C GLN A 96 16.49 8.53 6.61
N LYS A 97 16.59 9.55 7.45
CA LYS A 97 17.77 10.38 7.47
C LYS A 97 18.76 9.85 8.48
N LEU A 98 19.97 9.81 8.07
CA LEU A 98 21.06 9.43 8.96
C LEU A 98 21.54 10.62 9.77
#